data_2bc91d1ed56f098e1fc6da452e6d10b7
#
_entry.id   2bc91d1ed56f098e1fc6da452e6d10b7
#
_cell.length_a   1.000
_cell.length_b   1.000
_cell.length_c   1.000
_cell.angle_alpha   90.00
_cell.angle_beta   90.00
_cell.angle_gamma   90.00
#
_symmetry.space_group_name_H-M   'P 1'
#
loop_
_entity.id
_entity.type
_entity.pdbx_description
1 polymer ?
#
loop_
_entity_poly.entity_id
_entity_poly.type
_entity_poly.pdbx_seq_one_letter_code
_entity_poly.pdbx_strand_id
1 'polypeptide(L)'
;MTRLYGRALSNERVVEYVPDVRFERTSIISVLGLDGVTAPMTFKGTLNGDLFGGYVEHVLAPTLSPGDIVVLDNLSAHKVEGVLDPVYNRGASVMFLPEYSPDLNPIELMWSKIKAILRNLKPRTADELEDALSKALDSITYSDIVGWFKHDGYILNY
;
A
#
# COMPACT_ATOMS: atom_id res chain seq x y z
N MET A 1 3.95 14.94 1.92
CA MET A 1 2.50 15.11 2.22
C MET A 1 2.33 16.24 3.21
N THR A 2 1.32 17.09 3.04
CA THR A 2 1.02 18.21 3.95
C THR A 2 -0.31 17.98 4.65
N ARG A 3 -0.44 18.47 5.89
CA ARG A 3 -1.73 18.51 6.57
C ARG A 3 -2.59 19.61 5.93
N LEU A 4 -3.85 19.30 5.64
CA LEU A 4 -4.81 20.26 5.07
C LEU A 4 -5.50 21.10 6.16
N TYR A 5 -5.48 20.64 7.41
CA TYR A 5 -6.16 21.28 8.53
C TYR A 5 -5.27 21.27 9.77
N GLY A 6 -5.35 22.35 10.56
CA GLY A 6 -4.72 22.50 11.87
C GLY A 6 -5.72 23.04 12.89
N ARG A 7 -5.38 22.95 14.18
CA ARG A 7 -6.15 23.56 15.27
C ARG A 7 -5.29 24.60 15.95
N ALA A 8 -5.85 25.78 16.21
CA ALA A 8 -5.29 26.84 17.01
C ALA A 8 -6.30 27.30 18.05
N LEU A 9 -5.85 28.13 18.99
CA LEU A 9 -6.76 28.80 19.93
C LEU A 9 -7.71 29.71 19.16
N SER A 10 -8.87 30.00 19.77
CA SER A 10 -9.86 30.91 19.16
C SER A 10 -9.20 32.23 18.79
N ASN A 11 -9.45 32.70 17.56
CA ASN A 11 -8.88 33.92 16.95
C ASN A 11 -7.40 33.81 16.50
N GLU A 12 -6.76 32.64 16.58
CA GLU A 12 -5.44 32.43 16.00
C GLU A 12 -5.55 31.76 14.64
N ARG A 13 -4.75 32.21 13.69
CA ARG A 13 -4.65 31.61 12.35
C ARG A 13 -3.55 30.55 12.34
N VAL A 14 -3.90 29.33 11.96
CA VAL A 14 -2.89 28.30 11.71
C VAL A 14 -2.13 28.64 10.42
N VAL A 15 -0.82 28.88 10.52
CA VAL A 15 0.05 29.13 9.37
C VAL A 15 1.06 28.00 9.31
N GLU A 16 1.16 27.33 8.18
CA GLU A 16 2.19 26.33 7.90
C GLU A 16 2.84 26.63 6.54
N TYR A 17 4.17 26.61 6.50
CA TYR A 17 4.93 26.76 5.27
C TYR A 17 4.97 25.42 4.52
N VAL A 18 4.45 25.43 3.32
CA VAL A 18 4.47 24.26 2.42
C VAL A 18 5.52 24.56 1.34
N PRO A 19 6.45 23.61 1.06
CA PRO A 19 7.37 23.77 -0.07
C PRO A 19 6.60 23.92 -1.37
N ASP A 20 6.89 24.98 -2.13
CA ASP A 20 6.32 25.22 -3.47
C ASP A 20 6.99 24.38 -4.57
N VAL A 21 7.81 23.39 -4.20
CA VAL A 21 8.47 22.49 -5.13
C VAL A 21 7.56 21.31 -5.42
N ARG A 22 7.22 21.12 -6.70
CA ARG A 22 6.58 19.87 -7.16
C ARG A 22 7.61 18.75 -7.09
N PHE A 23 7.56 17.97 -6.03
CA PHE A 23 8.33 16.75 -5.94
C PHE A 23 7.83 15.74 -6.97
N GLU A 24 8.75 15.02 -7.56
CA GLU A 24 8.43 13.87 -8.41
C GLU A 24 7.56 12.88 -7.62
N ARG A 25 6.50 12.39 -8.25
CA ARG A 25 5.55 11.49 -7.59
C ARG A 25 6.24 10.16 -7.30
N THR A 26 6.37 9.82 -6.02
CA THR A 26 6.76 8.48 -5.58
C THR A 26 5.50 7.68 -5.28
N SER A 27 5.41 6.50 -5.86
CA SER A 27 4.37 5.51 -5.61
C SER A 27 4.96 4.32 -4.85
N ILE A 28 4.10 3.62 -4.11
CA ILE A 28 4.47 2.41 -3.40
C ILE A 28 3.45 1.32 -3.73
N ILE A 29 3.95 0.10 -3.91
CA ILE A 29 3.17 -1.13 -4.01
C ILE A 29 3.65 -2.09 -2.94
N SER A 30 2.75 -2.90 -2.40
CA SER A 30 3.05 -3.89 -1.38
C SER A 30 1.93 -4.91 -1.29
N VAL A 31 2.14 -5.97 -0.52
CA VAL A 31 1.14 -6.98 -0.19
C VAL A 31 0.88 -6.97 1.31
N LEU A 32 -0.38 -7.10 1.67
CA LEU A 32 -0.82 -7.30 3.05
C LEU A 32 -1.37 -8.71 3.21
N GLY A 33 -0.72 -9.50 4.03
CA GLY A 33 -1.19 -10.82 4.48
C GLY A 33 -1.44 -10.84 5.98
N LEU A 34 -1.99 -11.94 6.49
CA LEU A 34 -2.18 -12.11 7.94
C LEU A 34 -0.87 -12.15 8.71
N ASP A 35 0.21 -12.59 8.05
CA ASP A 35 1.55 -12.67 8.63
C ASP A 35 2.32 -11.36 8.58
N GLY A 36 1.78 -10.33 7.92
CA GLY A 36 2.43 -9.04 7.83
C GLY A 36 2.34 -8.37 6.47
N VAL A 37 3.16 -7.33 6.32
CA VAL A 37 3.36 -6.61 5.06
C VAL A 37 4.57 -7.21 4.35
N THR A 38 4.39 -7.62 3.11
CA THR A 38 5.46 -8.24 2.31
C THR A 38 5.61 -7.55 0.96
N ALA A 39 6.73 -7.82 0.29
CA ALA A 39 7.01 -7.35 -1.06
C ALA A 39 6.83 -5.83 -1.27
N PRO A 40 7.27 -4.94 -0.34
CA PRO A 40 7.16 -3.51 -0.57
C PRO A 40 8.15 -3.06 -1.65
N MET A 41 7.69 -2.23 -2.58
CA MET A 41 8.50 -1.59 -3.60
C MET A 41 8.06 -0.15 -3.83
N THR A 42 9.02 0.78 -3.84
CA THR A 42 8.81 2.18 -4.23
C THR A 42 9.25 2.40 -5.66
N PHE A 43 8.58 3.29 -6.38
CA PHE A 43 8.93 3.66 -7.74
C PHE A 43 8.46 5.08 -8.05
N LYS A 44 9.04 5.69 -9.09
CA LYS A 44 8.65 7.01 -9.57
C LYS A 44 7.54 6.91 -10.60
N GLY A 45 6.57 7.82 -10.50
CA GLY A 45 5.46 7.90 -11.44
C GLY A 45 4.26 7.05 -11.07
N THR A 46 3.55 6.55 -12.08
CA THR A 46 2.29 5.79 -11.95
C THR A 46 2.50 4.33 -12.35
N LEU A 47 1.84 3.42 -11.66
CA LEU A 47 1.85 2.00 -11.99
C LEU A 47 1.26 1.77 -13.39
N ASN A 48 1.99 1.02 -14.21
CA ASN A 48 1.55 0.52 -15.51
C ASN A 48 1.74 -1.00 -15.57
N GLY A 49 1.29 -1.62 -16.68
CA GLY A 49 1.37 -3.08 -16.83
C GLY A 49 2.79 -3.63 -16.81
N ASP A 50 3.75 -2.98 -17.47
CA ASP A 50 5.14 -3.44 -17.54
C ASP A 50 5.80 -3.39 -16.14
N LEU A 51 5.59 -2.28 -15.43
CA LEU A 51 6.12 -2.13 -14.07
C LEU A 51 5.47 -3.12 -13.10
N PHE A 52 4.17 -3.34 -13.25
CA PHE A 52 3.46 -4.33 -12.44
C PHE A 52 3.92 -5.75 -12.76
N GLY A 53 4.15 -6.09 -14.04
CA GLY A 53 4.71 -7.37 -14.45
C GLY A 53 6.08 -7.63 -13.83
N GLY A 54 6.99 -6.65 -13.92
CA GLY A 54 8.30 -6.72 -13.26
C GLY A 54 8.19 -6.88 -11.74
N TYR A 55 7.28 -6.18 -11.11
CA TYR A 55 7.00 -6.34 -9.68
C TYR A 55 6.50 -7.75 -9.35
N VAL A 56 5.54 -8.26 -10.11
CA VAL A 56 5.00 -9.61 -9.91
C VAL A 56 6.09 -10.66 -10.05
N GLU A 57 6.91 -10.57 -11.09
CA GLU A 57 7.95 -11.57 -11.39
C GLU A 57 9.10 -11.55 -10.36
N HIS A 58 9.61 -10.36 -10.04
CA HIS A 58 10.87 -10.24 -9.29
C HIS A 58 10.68 -9.99 -7.80
N VAL A 59 9.52 -9.47 -7.38
CA VAL A 59 9.30 -9.06 -5.98
C VAL A 59 8.18 -9.87 -5.33
N LEU A 60 7.01 -10.00 -5.98
CA LEU A 60 5.87 -10.71 -5.40
C LEU A 60 6.01 -12.24 -5.49
N ALA A 61 6.19 -12.78 -6.69
CA ALA A 61 6.20 -14.23 -6.91
C ALA A 61 7.24 -14.98 -6.05
N PRO A 62 8.45 -14.45 -5.77
CA PRO A 62 9.40 -15.10 -4.86
C PRO A 62 8.89 -15.26 -3.42
N THR A 63 7.92 -14.46 -2.98
CA THR A 63 7.35 -14.54 -1.62
C THR A 63 6.19 -15.53 -1.50
N LEU A 64 5.66 -16.01 -2.64
CA LEU A 64 4.49 -16.88 -2.68
C LEU A 64 4.84 -18.35 -2.51
N SER A 65 3.93 -19.06 -1.84
CA SER A 65 3.92 -20.51 -1.66
C SER A 65 2.76 -21.16 -2.43
N PRO A 66 2.87 -22.45 -2.80
CA PRO A 66 1.76 -23.19 -3.38
C PRO A 66 0.53 -23.16 -2.47
N GLY A 67 -0.62 -22.81 -3.05
CA GLY A 67 -1.88 -22.70 -2.32
C GLY A 67 -2.22 -21.28 -1.86
N ASP A 68 -1.31 -20.31 -1.96
CA ASP A 68 -1.61 -18.91 -1.67
C ASP A 68 -2.66 -18.34 -2.62
N ILE A 69 -3.45 -17.40 -2.14
CA ILE A 69 -4.43 -16.67 -2.93
C ILE A 69 -4.06 -15.18 -2.93
N VAL A 70 -3.64 -14.68 -4.08
CA VAL A 70 -3.36 -13.24 -4.28
C VAL A 70 -4.66 -12.54 -4.63
N VAL A 71 -5.10 -11.64 -3.75
CA VAL A 71 -6.31 -10.83 -3.97
C VAL A 71 -5.91 -9.49 -4.57
N LEU A 72 -6.51 -9.12 -5.69
CA LEU A 72 -6.23 -7.90 -6.44
C LEU A 72 -7.50 -7.10 -6.67
N ASP A 73 -7.35 -5.77 -6.73
CA ASP A 73 -8.41 -4.91 -7.27
C ASP A 73 -8.48 -4.99 -8.81
N ASN A 74 -9.42 -4.25 -9.38
CA ASN A 74 -9.68 -4.27 -10.82
C ASN A 74 -8.85 -3.23 -11.61
N LEU A 75 -7.68 -2.81 -11.14
CA LEU A 75 -6.81 -1.88 -11.88
C LEU A 75 -6.41 -2.48 -13.23
N SER A 76 -6.40 -1.68 -14.29
CA SER A 76 -6.07 -2.13 -15.65
C SER A 76 -4.67 -2.75 -15.76
N ALA A 77 -3.71 -2.27 -14.97
CA ALA A 77 -2.35 -2.83 -14.90
C ALA A 77 -2.33 -4.29 -14.43
N HIS A 78 -3.31 -4.71 -13.59
CA HIS A 78 -3.44 -6.07 -13.09
C HIS A 78 -4.04 -7.05 -14.12
N LYS A 79 -4.64 -6.52 -15.19
CA LYS A 79 -5.35 -7.31 -16.22
C LYS A 79 -4.58 -7.47 -17.53
N VAL A 80 -3.32 -7.05 -17.57
CA VAL A 80 -2.44 -7.23 -18.72
C VAL A 80 -2.18 -8.72 -18.91
N GLU A 81 -2.26 -9.19 -20.14
CA GLU A 81 -2.05 -10.61 -20.50
C GLU A 81 -0.66 -11.09 -20.05
N GLY A 82 -0.60 -12.26 -19.40
CA GLY A 82 0.64 -12.87 -18.93
C GLY A 82 1.24 -12.26 -17.65
N VAL A 83 0.73 -11.10 -17.18
CA VAL A 83 1.30 -10.38 -16.03
C VAL A 83 1.24 -11.19 -14.73
N LEU A 84 0.28 -12.11 -14.61
CA LEU A 84 0.06 -12.97 -13.45
C LEU A 84 0.63 -14.38 -13.59
N ASP A 85 1.22 -14.72 -14.72
CA ASP A 85 1.81 -16.05 -14.96
C ASP A 85 2.85 -16.42 -13.88
N PRO A 86 3.72 -15.50 -13.39
CA PRO A 86 4.63 -15.82 -12.31
C PRO A 86 3.95 -16.25 -11.01
N VAL A 87 2.74 -15.74 -10.72
CA VAL A 87 1.93 -16.17 -9.55
C VAL A 87 1.48 -17.61 -9.74
N TYR A 88 0.90 -17.93 -10.89
CA TYR A 88 0.43 -19.28 -11.21
C TYR A 88 1.58 -20.29 -11.24
N ASN A 89 2.76 -19.91 -11.73
CA ASN A 89 3.95 -20.74 -11.77
C ASN A 89 4.48 -21.10 -10.36
N ARG A 90 4.08 -20.34 -9.32
CA ARG A 90 4.35 -20.66 -7.91
C ARG A 90 3.31 -21.60 -7.30
N GLY A 91 2.30 -22.01 -8.05
CA GLY A 91 1.18 -22.81 -7.53
C GLY A 91 0.20 -21.98 -6.69
N ALA A 92 0.30 -20.66 -6.74
CA ALA A 92 -0.66 -19.74 -6.16
C ALA A 92 -1.81 -19.44 -7.13
N SER A 93 -2.90 -18.90 -6.64
CA SER A 93 -4.06 -18.49 -7.42
C SER A 93 -4.32 -16.99 -7.27
N VAL A 94 -5.12 -16.44 -8.18
CA VAL A 94 -5.49 -15.03 -8.17
C VAL A 94 -7.00 -14.89 -8.05
N MET A 95 -7.44 -13.97 -7.23
CA MET A 95 -8.84 -13.57 -7.07
C MET A 95 -8.95 -12.06 -7.27
N PHE A 96 -9.88 -11.62 -8.12
CA PHE A 96 -10.18 -10.21 -8.27
C PHE A 96 -11.36 -9.81 -7.37
N LEU A 97 -11.20 -8.71 -6.68
CA LEU A 97 -12.31 -8.10 -5.93
C LEU A 97 -13.38 -7.60 -6.89
N PRO A 98 -14.64 -7.47 -6.45
CA PRO A 98 -15.66 -6.78 -7.23
C PRO A 98 -15.21 -5.35 -7.58
N GLU A 99 -15.71 -4.82 -8.69
CA GLU A 99 -15.43 -3.43 -9.06
C GLU A 99 -15.97 -2.46 -8.00
N TYR A 100 -15.22 -1.38 -7.74
CA TYR A 100 -15.59 -0.33 -6.78
C TYR A 100 -15.83 -0.83 -5.33
N SER A 101 -15.09 -1.84 -4.88
CA SER A 101 -15.22 -2.42 -3.54
C SER A 101 -13.95 -2.24 -2.69
N PRO A 102 -13.53 -1.00 -2.39
CA PRO A 102 -12.36 -0.76 -1.53
C PRO A 102 -12.60 -1.22 -0.08
N ASP A 103 -13.85 -1.31 0.34
CA ASP A 103 -14.33 -1.82 1.63
C ASP A 103 -14.14 -3.34 1.83
N LEU A 104 -13.77 -4.06 0.78
CA LEU A 104 -13.38 -5.46 0.83
C LEU A 104 -11.85 -5.65 0.74
N ASN A 105 -11.09 -4.55 0.77
CA ASN A 105 -9.65 -4.58 0.57
C ASN A 105 -8.88 -4.04 1.80
N PRO A 106 -8.47 -4.90 2.73
CA PRO A 106 -7.81 -4.51 3.99
C PRO A 106 -6.57 -3.65 3.81
N ILE A 107 -5.90 -3.75 2.65
CA ILE A 107 -4.71 -2.95 2.35
C ILE A 107 -5.02 -1.44 2.27
N GLU A 108 -6.26 -1.04 1.99
CA GLU A 108 -6.66 0.36 1.97
C GLU A 108 -6.59 0.99 3.37
N LEU A 109 -6.95 0.23 4.40
CA LEU A 109 -6.80 0.66 5.80
C LEU A 109 -5.33 0.77 6.21
N MET A 110 -4.50 -0.15 5.75
CA MET A 110 -3.04 -0.06 5.88
C MET A 110 -2.51 1.23 5.25
N TRP A 111 -2.89 1.53 3.99
CA TRP A 111 -2.48 2.76 3.32
C TRP A 111 -2.96 4.01 4.04
N SER A 112 -4.16 3.97 4.63
CA SER A 112 -4.69 5.08 5.44
C SER A 112 -3.79 5.37 6.66
N LYS A 113 -3.37 4.32 7.40
CA LYS A 113 -2.45 4.44 8.53
C LYS A 113 -1.09 4.97 8.09
N ILE A 114 -0.49 4.40 7.04
CA ILE A 114 0.80 4.86 6.50
C ILE A 114 0.74 6.32 6.10
N LYS A 115 -0.30 6.74 5.36
CA LYS A 115 -0.49 8.14 4.97
C LYS A 115 -0.62 9.08 6.17
N ALA A 116 -1.27 8.65 7.25
CA ALA A 116 -1.39 9.43 8.49
C ALA A 116 -0.01 9.64 9.14
N ILE A 117 0.81 8.58 9.22
CA ILE A 117 2.18 8.64 9.78
C ILE A 117 3.05 9.56 8.93
N LEU A 118 3.06 9.40 7.61
CA LEU A 118 3.83 10.26 6.70
C LEU A 118 3.45 11.74 6.81
N ARG A 119 2.15 12.05 6.97
CA ARG A 119 1.70 13.43 7.21
C ARG A 119 2.21 13.99 8.54
N ASN A 120 2.38 13.15 9.56
CA ASN A 120 2.92 13.56 10.85
C ASN A 120 4.43 13.77 10.79
N LEU A 121 5.17 12.89 10.10
CA LEU A 121 6.63 12.96 9.97
C LEU A 121 7.07 14.06 9.00
N LYS A 122 6.20 14.45 8.04
CA LYS A 122 6.44 15.54 7.06
C LYS A 122 7.76 15.42 6.30
N PRO A 123 8.11 14.27 5.72
CA PRO A 123 9.35 14.12 4.96
C PRO A 123 9.43 15.14 3.82
N ARG A 124 10.62 15.75 3.63
CA ARG A 124 10.86 16.83 2.67
C ARG A 124 11.84 16.44 1.57
N THR A 125 12.58 15.37 1.75
CA THR A 125 13.52 14.80 0.76
C THR A 125 13.11 13.37 0.41
N ALA A 126 13.72 12.80 -0.65
CA ALA A 126 13.50 11.41 -1.02
C ALA A 126 13.97 10.45 0.08
N ASP A 127 15.14 10.71 0.65
CA ASP A 127 15.74 9.89 1.71
C ASP A 127 14.86 9.93 2.98
N GLU A 128 14.41 11.12 3.38
CA GLU A 128 13.47 11.26 4.50
C GLU A 128 12.14 10.53 4.25
N LEU A 129 11.68 10.48 2.99
CA LEU A 129 10.47 9.73 2.62
C LEU A 129 10.68 8.23 2.75
N GLU A 130 11.81 7.71 2.32
CA GLU A 130 12.16 6.29 2.45
C GLU A 130 12.27 5.88 3.91
N ASP A 131 12.97 6.67 4.74
CA ASP A 131 13.06 6.45 6.18
C ASP A 131 11.69 6.51 6.86
N ALA A 132 10.85 7.47 6.46
CA ALA A 132 9.51 7.61 7.02
C ALA A 132 8.59 6.46 6.60
N LEU A 133 8.73 5.95 5.37
CA LEU A 133 8.01 4.77 4.88
C LEU A 133 8.42 3.52 5.64
N SER A 134 9.72 3.29 5.84
CA SER A 134 10.23 2.16 6.63
C SER A 134 9.62 2.19 8.04
N LYS A 135 9.72 3.33 8.74
CA LYS A 135 9.11 3.50 10.07
C LYS A 135 7.60 3.28 10.08
N ALA A 136 6.90 3.73 9.04
CA ALA A 136 5.46 3.55 8.93
C ALA A 136 5.08 2.07 8.74
N LEU A 137 5.82 1.34 7.90
CA LEU A 137 5.64 -0.09 7.68
C LEU A 137 5.94 -0.87 8.97
N ASP A 138 7.05 -0.59 9.65
CA ASP A 138 7.45 -1.22 10.90
C ASP A 138 6.45 -0.97 12.06
N SER A 139 5.65 0.09 11.97
CA SER A 139 4.62 0.42 12.97
C SER A 139 3.32 -0.37 12.81
N ILE A 140 3.20 -1.17 11.74
CA ILE A 140 2.03 -2.01 11.51
C ILE A 140 2.12 -3.23 12.42
N THR A 141 1.12 -3.38 13.28
CA THR A 141 1.07 -4.48 14.25
C THR A 141 0.14 -5.59 13.76
N TYR A 142 0.34 -6.79 14.29
CA TYR A 142 -0.59 -7.90 14.06
C TYR A 142 -2.04 -7.55 14.44
N SER A 143 -2.24 -6.77 15.51
CA SER A 143 -3.58 -6.30 15.93
C SER A 143 -4.22 -5.37 14.88
N ASP A 144 -3.42 -4.52 14.23
CA ASP A 144 -3.92 -3.69 13.12
C ASP A 144 -4.42 -4.59 11.97
N ILE A 145 -3.58 -5.55 11.55
CA ILE A 145 -3.89 -6.43 10.43
C ILE A 145 -5.17 -7.21 10.69
N VAL A 146 -5.25 -7.88 11.84
CA VAL A 146 -6.46 -8.63 12.24
C VAL A 146 -7.69 -7.72 12.29
N GLY A 147 -7.52 -6.50 12.80
CA GLY A 147 -8.58 -5.51 12.86
C GLY A 147 -9.08 -5.12 11.46
N TRP A 148 -8.19 -4.89 10.51
CA TRP A 148 -8.53 -4.53 9.13
C TRP A 148 -9.23 -5.67 8.39
N PHE A 149 -8.70 -6.89 8.46
CA PHE A 149 -9.37 -8.05 7.85
C PHE A 149 -10.77 -8.28 8.42
N LYS A 150 -10.94 -8.17 9.74
CA LYS A 150 -12.27 -8.29 10.36
C LYS A 150 -13.22 -7.16 9.97
N HIS A 151 -12.70 -5.92 9.87
CA HIS A 151 -13.49 -4.75 9.45
C HIS A 151 -14.08 -4.97 8.06
N ASP A 152 -13.30 -5.54 7.14
CA ASP A 152 -13.70 -5.78 5.75
C ASP A 152 -14.42 -7.14 5.56
N GLY A 153 -14.84 -7.77 6.67
CA GLY A 153 -15.73 -8.94 6.66
C GLY A 153 -15.05 -10.30 6.52
N TYR A 154 -13.72 -10.36 6.59
CA TYR A 154 -13.01 -11.64 6.56
C TYR A 154 -13.17 -12.41 7.88
N ILE A 155 -13.55 -13.70 7.77
CA ILE A 155 -13.64 -14.59 8.92
C ILE A 155 -12.27 -15.24 9.11
N LEU A 156 -11.61 -14.93 10.23
CA LEU A 156 -10.31 -15.50 10.58
C LEU A 156 -10.54 -16.70 11.51
N ASN A 157 -10.30 -17.89 10.99
CA ASN A 157 -10.29 -19.12 11.80
C ASN A 157 -8.86 -19.30 12.34
N TYR A 158 -8.71 -19.19 13.65
CA TYR A 158 -7.45 -19.43 14.37
C TYR A 158 -7.33 -20.89 14.80
#